data_20343a4762063edfb772df3ae2a139ac
#
_entry.id   20343a4762063edfb772df3ae2a139ac
#
_cell.length_a   1.000
_cell.length_b   1.000
_cell.length_c   1.000
_cell.angle_alpha   90.00
_cell.angle_beta   90.00
_cell.angle_gamma   90.00
#
_symmetry.space_group_name_H-M   'P 1'
#
loop_
_entity.id
_entity.type
_entity.pdbx_description
1 polymer ?
#
loop_
_entity_poly.entity_id
_entity_poly.type
_entity_poly.pdbx_seq_one_letter_code
_entity_poly.pdbx_strand_id
1 'polypeptide(L)'
;MANLYGLKKFDLNLLVIFECIYQHLSISRAAETLFITPSAVSQSLQRLRTQLNDPLFIRSGKGITPTKTSVNLHYLLEKNLSQLEKTISMANPANFKKRFVIYSPQLFITPDASQFIHALYQSGNIQVEHHDLQLTSGSVESLLSQRKADLILSLSPCKSAETLCQPFREAEMVLVCGQHHPRADELNDRQAIMRESFAAYLSSEVGIKNFHAHMKKSLPERMIAFRSDSLIAIVNMINQTDLIGFVPKALFNHPLFNLKLIPLPVPAPSIMIYMIYHQTQINTPIFSSLIDKIIQPQPQINNS
;
A
#
# COMPACT_ATOMS: atom_id res chain seq x y z
N MET A 1 20.13 -15.28 0.91
CA MET A 1 19.97 -14.91 -0.52
C MET A 1 20.42 -16.10 -1.37
N ALA A 2 19.67 -16.41 -2.45
CA ALA A 2 20.08 -17.44 -3.38
C ALA A 2 21.36 -17.03 -4.14
N ASN A 3 22.27 -17.97 -4.36
CA ASN A 3 23.47 -17.71 -5.17
C ASN A 3 23.11 -17.74 -6.67
N LEU A 4 22.68 -16.60 -7.20
CA LEU A 4 22.26 -16.44 -8.58
C LEU A 4 23.40 -16.75 -9.58
N TYR A 5 24.65 -16.52 -9.22
CA TYR A 5 25.80 -16.85 -10.07
C TYR A 5 25.98 -18.36 -10.26
N GLY A 6 25.76 -19.14 -9.21
CA GLY A 6 25.75 -20.60 -9.30
C GLY A 6 24.59 -21.13 -10.14
N LEU A 7 23.40 -20.56 -9.97
CA LEU A 7 22.21 -20.92 -10.75
C LEU A 7 22.35 -20.54 -12.25
N LYS A 8 23.01 -19.44 -12.58
CA LYS A 8 23.25 -19.04 -13.97
C LYS A 8 24.07 -20.07 -14.77
N LYS A 9 24.97 -20.79 -14.10
CA LYS A 9 25.81 -21.82 -14.74
C LYS A 9 25.10 -23.15 -14.95
N PHE A 10 23.96 -23.35 -14.30
CA PHE A 10 23.18 -24.59 -14.36
C PHE A 10 21.96 -24.38 -15.26
N ASP A 11 21.78 -25.28 -16.22
CA ASP A 11 20.56 -25.30 -17.05
C ASP A 11 19.39 -25.89 -16.25
N LEU A 12 18.52 -25.02 -15.72
CA LEU A 12 17.36 -25.41 -14.91
C LEU A 12 16.36 -26.29 -15.68
N ASN A 13 16.34 -26.22 -17.03
CA ASN A 13 15.48 -27.10 -17.83
C ASN A 13 15.85 -28.58 -17.66
N LEU A 14 17.11 -28.90 -17.34
CA LEU A 14 17.52 -30.27 -17.06
C LEU A 14 16.78 -30.86 -15.85
N LEU A 15 16.46 -30.03 -14.87
CA LEU A 15 15.71 -30.47 -13.69
C LEU A 15 14.23 -30.72 -14.01
N VAL A 16 13.64 -29.92 -14.89
CA VAL A 16 12.25 -30.11 -15.36
C VAL A 16 12.16 -31.41 -16.17
N ILE A 17 13.12 -31.64 -17.06
CA ILE A 17 13.19 -32.88 -17.88
C ILE A 17 13.42 -34.12 -16.98
N PHE A 18 14.32 -34.01 -16.01
CA PHE A 18 14.57 -35.08 -15.02
C PHE A 18 13.29 -35.43 -14.26
N GLU A 19 12.58 -34.46 -13.73
CA GLU A 19 11.35 -34.65 -12.98
C GLU A 19 10.28 -35.34 -13.83
N CYS A 20 10.12 -34.92 -15.08
CA CYS A 20 9.19 -35.54 -16.01
C CYS A 20 9.55 -37.02 -16.31
N ILE A 21 10.85 -37.32 -16.47
CA ILE A 21 11.30 -38.71 -16.63
C ILE A 21 11.03 -39.53 -15.37
N TYR A 22 11.22 -38.93 -14.18
CA TYR A 22 10.98 -39.60 -12.90
C TYR A 22 9.51 -39.97 -12.70
N GLN A 23 8.60 -39.04 -13.04
CA GLN A 23 7.15 -39.28 -12.92
C GLN A 23 6.63 -40.32 -13.89
N HIS A 24 7.16 -40.35 -15.11
CA HIS A 24 6.68 -41.32 -16.13
C HIS A 24 7.48 -42.61 -16.22
N LEU A 25 8.68 -42.68 -15.63
CA LEU A 25 9.64 -43.73 -15.79
C LEU A 25 9.84 -44.17 -17.25
N SER A 26 9.76 -43.19 -18.17
CA SER A 26 9.81 -43.39 -19.62
C SER A 26 10.29 -42.15 -20.34
N ILE A 27 11.34 -42.29 -21.16
CA ILE A 27 11.88 -41.17 -21.98
C ILE A 27 10.86 -40.76 -23.03
N SER A 28 10.16 -41.69 -23.66
CA SER A 28 9.17 -41.39 -24.69
C SER A 28 7.97 -40.64 -24.14
N ARG A 29 7.41 -41.09 -23.01
CA ARG A 29 6.30 -40.38 -22.35
C ARG A 29 6.71 -39.03 -21.83
N ALA A 30 7.90 -38.88 -21.28
CA ALA A 30 8.41 -37.59 -20.86
C ALA A 30 8.56 -36.60 -22.06
N ALA A 31 8.99 -37.12 -23.20
CA ALA A 31 9.10 -36.33 -24.44
C ALA A 31 7.73 -35.87 -24.95
N GLU A 32 6.72 -36.74 -24.91
CA GLU A 32 5.33 -36.41 -25.26
C GLU A 32 4.78 -35.32 -24.33
N THR A 33 4.94 -35.51 -23.01
CA THR A 33 4.47 -34.55 -22.01
C THR A 33 5.10 -33.16 -22.15
N LEU A 34 6.40 -33.12 -22.51
CA LEU A 34 7.14 -31.87 -22.66
C LEU A 34 7.09 -31.31 -24.10
N PHE A 35 6.39 -31.97 -25.02
CA PHE A 35 6.30 -31.56 -26.44
C PHE A 35 7.67 -31.41 -27.13
N ILE A 36 8.61 -32.30 -26.80
CA ILE A 36 9.96 -32.35 -27.40
C ILE A 36 10.27 -33.76 -27.91
N THR A 37 11.39 -33.93 -28.63
CA THR A 37 11.78 -35.24 -29.15
C THR A 37 12.38 -36.14 -28.07
N PRO A 38 12.23 -37.50 -28.15
CA PRO A 38 12.91 -38.43 -27.25
C PRO A 38 14.43 -38.30 -27.28
N SER A 39 14.98 -37.91 -28.42
CA SER A 39 16.42 -37.61 -28.58
C SER A 39 16.83 -36.43 -27.70
N ALA A 40 16.05 -35.35 -27.69
CA ALA A 40 16.34 -34.16 -26.88
C ALA A 40 16.26 -34.51 -25.39
N VAL A 41 15.28 -35.28 -24.96
CA VAL A 41 15.16 -35.76 -23.56
C VAL A 41 16.39 -36.58 -23.18
N SER A 42 16.82 -37.49 -24.06
CA SER A 42 18.01 -38.35 -23.81
C SER A 42 19.29 -37.55 -23.71
N GLN A 43 19.47 -36.53 -24.57
CA GLN A 43 20.63 -35.63 -24.51
C GLN A 43 20.65 -34.80 -23.23
N SER A 44 19.51 -34.30 -22.82
CA SER A 44 19.36 -33.50 -21.58
C SER A 44 19.65 -34.38 -20.35
N LEU A 45 19.13 -35.60 -20.33
CA LEU A 45 19.45 -36.59 -19.29
C LEU A 45 20.96 -36.90 -19.25
N GLN A 46 21.60 -37.04 -20.39
CA GLN A 46 23.05 -37.30 -20.46
C GLN A 46 23.86 -36.10 -19.90
N ARG A 47 23.47 -34.88 -20.20
CA ARG A 47 24.09 -33.68 -19.61
C ARG A 47 23.95 -33.66 -18.09
N LEU A 48 22.77 -33.98 -17.57
CA LEU A 48 22.52 -34.02 -16.13
C LEU A 48 23.34 -35.13 -15.44
N ARG A 49 23.43 -36.30 -16.05
CA ARG A 49 24.30 -37.39 -15.60
C ARG A 49 25.76 -36.97 -15.44
N THR A 50 26.27 -36.25 -16.42
CA THR A 50 27.65 -35.76 -16.39
C THR A 50 27.82 -34.72 -15.26
N GLN A 51 26.86 -33.82 -15.06
CA GLN A 51 26.93 -32.78 -14.03
C GLN A 51 26.82 -33.36 -12.60
N LEU A 52 25.99 -34.38 -12.42
CA LEU A 52 25.77 -35.02 -11.09
C LEU A 52 26.66 -36.25 -10.85
N ASN A 53 27.42 -36.67 -11.85
CA ASN A 53 28.24 -37.89 -11.83
C ASN A 53 27.47 -39.13 -11.37
N ASP A 54 26.23 -39.29 -11.85
CA ASP A 54 25.34 -40.37 -11.50
C ASP A 54 24.51 -40.80 -12.73
N PRO A 55 24.27 -42.10 -13.00
CA PRO A 55 23.44 -42.54 -14.11
C PRO A 55 21.97 -42.13 -14.01
N LEU A 56 21.51 -41.70 -12.86
CA LEU A 56 20.15 -41.25 -12.51
C LEU A 56 19.06 -42.28 -12.77
N PHE A 57 19.05 -42.90 -13.93
CA PHE A 57 18.13 -43.97 -14.29
C PHE A 57 18.91 -45.13 -14.93
N ILE A 58 18.66 -46.35 -14.46
CA ILE A 58 19.23 -47.59 -14.96
C ILE A 58 18.16 -48.40 -15.70
N ARG A 59 18.55 -49.14 -16.72
CA ARG A 59 17.63 -50.08 -17.42
C ARG A 59 17.32 -51.28 -16.54
N SER A 60 16.04 -51.58 -16.43
CA SER A 60 15.56 -52.83 -15.82
C SER A 60 14.65 -53.57 -16.80
N GLY A 61 14.39 -54.84 -16.62
CA GLY A 61 13.60 -55.65 -17.57
C GLY A 61 12.18 -55.12 -17.87
N LYS A 62 11.69 -54.16 -17.10
CA LYS A 62 10.37 -53.52 -17.26
C LYS A 62 10.42 -52.04 -17.61
N GLY A 63 11.57 -51.48 -18.03
CA GLY A 63 11.74 -50.08 -18.35
C GLY A 63 12.99 -49.44 -17.72
N ILE A 64 12.84 -48.28 -17.13
CA ILE A 64 13.91 -47.59 -16.39
C ILE A 64 13.57 -47.48 -14.91
N THR A 65 14.58 -47.59 -14.06
CA THR A 65 14.43 -47.51 -12.60
C THR A 65 15.36 -46.39 -12.09
N PRO A 66 14.89 -45.51 -11.18
CA PRO A 66 15.70 -44.42 -10.65
C PRO A 66 16.79 -44.95 -9.71
N THR A 67 17.95 -44.30 -9.69
CA THR A 67 19.01 -44.53 -8.70
C THR A 67 18.62 -43.88 -7.36
N LYS A 68 19.39 -44.18 -6.30
CA LYS A 68 19.21 -43.55 -4.99
C LYS A 68 19.40 -42.02 -5.06
N THR A 69 20.31 -41.55 -5.91
CA THR A 69 20.54 -40.13 -6.19
C THR A 69 19.30 -39.51 -6.82
N SER A 70 18.67 -40.19 -7.80
CA SER A 70 17.42 -39.72 -8.41
C SER A 70 16.27 -39.62 -7.40
N VAL A 71 16.11 -40.60 -6.52
CA VAL A 71 15.07 -40.54 -5.48
C VAL A 71 15.27 -39.33 -4.57
N ASN A 72 16.50 -39.08 -4.13
CA ASN A 72 16.82 -37.95 -3.28
C ASN A 72 16.63 -36.60 -4.03
N LEU A 73 17.04 -36.53 -5.30
CA LEU A 73 16.89 -35.35 -6.12
C LEU A 73 15.41 -35.02 -6.35
N HIS A 74 14.59 -36.01 -6.69
CA HIS A 74 13.14 -35.85 -6.82
C HIS A 74 12.52 -35.26 -5.54
N TYR A 75 12.81 -35.89 -4.39
CA TYR A 75 12.28 -35.41 -3.10
C TYR A 75 12.58 -33.93 -2.82
N LEU A 76 13.78 -33.47 -3.19
CA LEU A 76 14.17 -32.06 -3.02
C LEU A 76 13.53 -31.14 -4.08
N LEU A 77 13.33 -31.64 -5.31
CA LEU A 77 12.83 -30.84 -6.43
C LEU A 77 11.32 -30.65 -6.43
N GLU A 78 10.56 -31.68 -6.08
CA GLU A 78 9.09 -31.70 -6.18
C GLU A 78 8.46 -30.45 -5.54
N LYS A 79 8.81 -30.18 -4.29
CA LYS A 79 8.31 -29.02 -3.55
C LYS A 79 8.77 -27.68 -4.18
N ASN A 80 10.03 -27.60 -4.59
CA ASN A 80 10.61 -26.38 -5.14
C ASN A 80 10.05 -26.05 -6.53
N LEU A 81 9.89 -27.04 -7.40
CA LEU A 81 9.28 -26.87 -8.73
C LEU A 81 7.81 -26.49 -8.62
N SER A 82 7.05 -27.13 -7.72
CA SER A 82 5.66 -26.75 -7.46
C SER A 82 5.54 -25.30 -6.95
N GLN A 83 6.47 -24.87 -6.13
CA GLN A 83 6.49 -23.48 -5.65
C GLN A 83 6.88 -22.49 -6.74
N LEU A 84 7.81 -22.86 -7.63
CA LEU A 84 8.19 -22.07 -8.79
C LEU A 84 7.02 -21.97 -9.79
N GLU A 85 6.32 -23.05 -10.06
CA GLU A 85 5.12 -23.09 -10.90
C GLU A 85 4.03 -22.16 -10.36
N LYS A 86 3.76 -22.22 -9.05
CA LYS A 86 2.82 -21.27 -8.39
C LYS A 86 3.27 -19.83 -8.57
N THR A 87 4.57 -19.55 -8.41
CA THR A 87 5.11 -18.21 -8.59
C THR A 87 4.95 -17.71 -10.02
N ILE A 88 5.24 -18.56 -11.02
CA ILE A 88 5.05 -18.25 -12.43
C ILE A 88 3.57 -18.09 -12.77
N SER A 89 2.72 -18.97 -12.24
CA SER A 89 1.26 -18.90 -12.40
C SER A 89 0.67 -17.63 -11.77
N MET A 90 1.18 -17.24 -10.60
CA MET A 90 0.84 -15.96 -9.97
C MET A 90 1.34 -14.76 -10.78
N ALA A 91 2.44 -14.87 -11.50
CA ALA A 91 2.97 -13.83 -12.37
C ALA A 91 2.19 -13.66 -13.68
N ASN A 92 1.23 -14.55 -13.98
CA ASN A 92 0.35 -14.39 -15.12
C ASN A 92 -0.62 -13.21 -14.86
N PRO A 93 -0.68 -12.18 -15.75
CA PRO A 93 -1.52 -11.00 -15.56
C PRO A 93 -3.02 -11.31 -15.32
N ALA A 94 -3.52 -12.45 -15.81
CA ALA A 94 -4.90 -12.89 -15.61
C ALA A 94 -5.20 -13.36 -14.16
N ASN A 95 -4.18 -13.81 -13.41
CA ASN A 95 -4.30 -14.35 -12.05
C ASN A 95 -3.75 -13.40 -10.98
N PHE A 96 -3.16 -12.29 -11.39
CA PHE A 96 -2.61 -11.30 -10.46
C PHE A 96 -3.77 -10.56 -9.79
N LYS A 97 -3.96 -10.77 -8.49
CA LYS A 97 -4.62 -9.76 -7.67
C LYS A 97 -3.72 -8.52 -7.72
N LYS A 98 -4.11 -7.52 -8.50
CA LYS A 98 -3.37 -6.27 -8.55
C LYS A 98 -3.35 -5.67 -7.16
N ARG A 99 -2.17 -5.62 -6.54
CA ARG A 99 -1.95 -4.87 -5.30
C ARG A 99 -1.95 -3.39 -5.66
N PHE A 100 -2.74 -2.60 -4.96
CA PHE A 100 -2.80 -1.15 -5.09
C PHE A 100 -2.40 -0.53 -3.74
N VAL A 101 -1.28 0.15 -3.72
CA VAL A 101 -0.65 0.67 -2.50
C VAL A 101 -0.89 2.16 -2.39
N ILE A 102 -1.54 2.57 -1.30
CA ILE A 102 -1.87 3.96 -1.00
C ILE A 102 -1.11 4.40 0.24
N TYR A 103 -0.46 5.54 0.16
CA TYR A 103 0.08 6.25 1.31
C TYR A 103 -0.73 7.51 1.56
N SER A 104 -1.18 7.72 2.79
CA SER A 104 -1.90 8.93 3.16
C SER A 104 -1.72 9.28 4.63
N PRO A 105 -1.81 10.57 5.02
CA PRO A 105 -1.88 10.92 6.43
C PRO A 105 -3.19 10.45 7.06
N GLN A 106 -3.23 10.31 8.39
CA GLN A 106 -4.41 9.92 9.18
C GLN A 106 -5.66 10.79 8.94
N LEU A 107 -5.49 11.96 8.33
CA LEU A 107 -6.58 12.82 7.88
C LEU A 107 -7.61 12.12 6.98
N PHE A 108 -7.26 10.94 6.45
CA PHE A 108 -8.09 10.14 5.55
C PHE A 108 -9.00 9.13 6.25
N ILE A 109 -9.09 9.10 7.56
CA ILE A 109 -10.12 8.34 8.30
C ILE A 109 -11.49 9.06 8.16
N THR A 110 -11.78 9.57 6.97
CA THR A 110 -13.03 10.26 6.69
C THR A 110 -13.95 9.35 5.88
N PRO A 111 -15.27 9.49 5.99
CA PRO A 111 -16.22 8.73 5.17
C PRO A 111 -15.91 8.81 3.67
N ASP A 112 -15.44 9.95 3.20
CA ASP A 112 -15.09 10.19 1.79
C ASP A 112 -13.86 9.39 1.35
N ALA A 113 -12.86 9.23 2.21
CA ALA A 113 -11.71 8.39 1.92
C ALA A 113 -12.07 6.90 1.96
N SER A 114 -12.97 6.50 2.86
CA SER A 114 -13.49 5.13 2.89
C SER A 114 -14.26 4.78 1.62
N GLN A 115 -15.01 5.72 1.04
CA GLN A 115 -15.68 5.53 -0.25
C GLN A 115 -14.70 5.27 -1.39
N PHE A 116 -13.56 5.94 -1.40
CA PHE A 116 -12.50 5.71 -2.36
C PHE A 116 -11.90 4.30 -2.23
N ILE A 117 -11.53 3.90 -1.01
CA ILE A 117 -11.02 2.55 -0.73
C ILE A 117 -12.09 1.49 -1.07
N HIS A 118 -13.35 1.78 -0.77
CA HIS A 118 -14.47 0.91 -1.08
C HIS A 118 -14.70 0.77 -2.60
N ALA A 119 -14.57 1.85 -3.37
CA ALA A 119 -14.66 1.82 -4.82
C ALA A 119 -13.53 0.97 -5.45
N LEU A 120 -12.32 1.04 -4.89
CA LEU A 120 -11.20 0.17 -5.27
C LEU A 120 -11.50 -1.31 -4.94
N TYR A 121 -12.01 -1.56 -3.75
CA TYR A 121 -12.36 -2.91 -3.31
C TYR A 121 -13.48 -3.54 -4.17
N GLN A 122 -14.48 -2.76 -4.53
CA GLN A 122 -15.58 -3.22 -5.40
C GLN A 122 -15.17 -3.48 -6.85
N SER A 123 -14.06 -2.92 -7.33
CA SER A 123 -13.61 -3.17 -8.70
C SER A 123 -13.13 -4.60 -8.95
N GLY A 124 -13.19 -5.48 -7.95
CA GLY A 124 -12.89 -6.92 -8.02
C GLY A 124 -11.41 -7.20 -8.36
N ASN A 125 -10.80 -8.21 -7.85
CA ASN A 125 -9.41 -8.60 -8.15
C ASN A 125 -8.29 -7.59 -7.79
N ILE A 126 -8.58 -6.60 -6.91
CA ILE A 126 -7.58 -5.66 -6.38
C ILE A 126 -7.40 -5.92 -4.88
N GLN A 127 -6.16 -6.08 -4.45
CA GLN A 127 -5.77 -6.01 -3.03
C GLN A 127 -5.33 -4.59 -2.73
N VAL A 128 -6.09 -3.87 -1.90
CA VAL A 128 -5.73 -2.53 -1.45
C VAL A 128 -4.88 -2.63 -0.20
N GLU A 129 -3.75 -1.93 -0.19
CA GLU A 129 -2.86 -1.78 0.96
C GLU A 129 -2.73 -0.30 1.28
N HIS A 130 -3.07 0.08 2.50
CA HIS A 130 -2.99 1.45 2.98
C HIS A 130 -1.89 1.58 4.03
N HIS A 131 -1.04 2.59 3.85
CA HIS A 131 -0.02 2.98 4.81
C HIS A 131 -0.28 4.39 5.32
N ASP A 132 -0.32 4.51 6.63
CA ASP A 132 -0.36 5.78 7.33
C ASP A 132 1.08 6.25 7.55
N LEU A 133 1.48 7.30 6.86
CA LEU A 133 2.85 7.79 6.89
C LEU A 133 2.93 9.30 6.99
N GLN A 134 3.80 9.75 7.89
CA GLN A 134 4.32 11.11 7.84
C GLN A 134 5.34 11.20 6.70
N LEU A 135 4.91 11.80 5.59
CA LEU A 135 5.73 11.91 4.40
C LEU A 135 6.66 13.12 4.46
N THR A 136 7.93 12.90 4.15
CA THR A 136 8.84 13.97 3.72
C THR A 136 8.87 14.02 2.20
N SER A 137 9.17 15.17 1.60
CA SER A 137 9.22 15.32 0.14
C SER A 137 10.13 14.29 -0.53
N GLY A 138 11.30 14.00 0.04
CA GLY A 138 12.22 12.98 -0.49
C GLY A 138 11.68 11.54 -0.38
N SER A 139 10.81 11.25 0.59
CA SER A 139 10.17 9.94 0.70
C SER A 139 9.08 9.72 -0.35
N VAL A 140 8.34 10.77 -0.75
CA VAL A 140 7.32 10.71 -1.79
C VAL A 140 7.94 10.29 -3.13
N GLU A 141 9.01 10.96 -3.56
CA GLU A 141 9.71 10.63 -4.80
C GLU A 141 10.27 9.20 -4.79
N SER A 142 10.90 8.80 -3.70
CA SER A 142 11.46 7.45 -3.54
C SER A 142 10.40 6.36 -3.60
N LEU A 143 9.24 6.56 -2.96
CA LEU A 143 8.15 5.58 -2.96
C LEU A 143 7.55 5.39 -4.35
N LEU A 144 7.40 6.46 -5.12
CA LEU A 144 6.83 6.42 -6.47
C LEU A 144 7.83 5.90 -7.52
N SER A 145 9.10 6.36 -7.47
CA SER A 145 10.12 5.90 -8.40
C SER A 145 10.47 4.41 -8.22
N GLN A 146 10.46 3.92 -6.98
CA GLN A 146 10.67 2.51 -6.67
C GLN A 146 9.39 1.66 -6.80
N ARG A 147 8.28 2.24 -7.27
CA ARG A 147 6.98 1.58 -7.40
C ARG A 147 6.49 0.89 -6.11
N LYS A 148 6.82 1.48 -4.97
CA LYS A 148 6.35 1.05 -3.65
C LYS A 148 4.98 1.63 -3.32
N ALA A 149 4.58 2.72 -3.98
CA ALA A 149 3.27 3.33 -3.90
C ALA A 149 2.67 3.50 -5.30
N ASP A 150 1.38 3.28 -5.43
CA ASP A 150 0.61 3.60 -6.63
C ASP A 150 0.01 5.00 -6.53
N LEU A 151 -0.39 5.40 -5.33
CA LEU A 151 -0.98 6.68 -5.02
C LEU A 151 -0.50 7.19 -3.67
N ILE A 152 -0.17 8.47 -3.62
CA ILE A 152 0.16 9.18 -2.38
C ILE A 152 -0.76 10.38 -2.24
N LEU A 153 -1.36 10.52 -1.06
CA LEU A 153 -2.09 11.70 -0.66
C LEU A 153 -1.23 12.44 0.35
N SER A 154 -0.96 13.72 0.10
CA SER A 154 -0.02 14.52 0.88
C SER A 154 -0.58 15.91 1.16
N LEU A 155 -0.19 16.49 2.28
CA LEU A 155 -0.49 17.89 2.63
C LEU A 155 0.60 18.85 2.13
N SER A 156 1.53 18.33 1.33
CA SER A 156 2.58 19.08 0.67
C SER A 156 2.53 18.87 -0.84
N PRO A 157 2.60 19.90 -1.67
CA PRO A 157 2.79 19.71 -3.09
C PRO A 157 4.17 19.08 -3.37
N CYS A 158 4.23 18.18 -4.33
CA CYS A 158 5.46 17.58 -4.80
C CYS A 158 5.71 18.00 -6.26
N LYS A 159 6.95 18.39 -6.56
CA LYS A 159 7.38 18.73 -7.93
C LYS A 159 8.53 17.80 -8.31
N SER A 160 8.26 16.84 -9.17
CA SER A 160 9.25 15.93 -9.75
C SER A 160 8.95 15.73 -11.22
N ALA A 161 9.97 15.44 -12.01
CA ALA A 161 9.82 15.21 -13.46
C ALA A 161 9.01 13.94 -13.79
N GLU A 162 9.00 12.97 -12.89
CA GLU A 162 8.36 11.66 -13.12
C GLU A 162 6.98 11.53 -12.44
N THR A 163 6.59 12.53 -11.63
CA THR A 163 5.35 12.47 -10.85
C THR A 163 4.37 13.54 -11.27
N LEU A 164 3.09 13.20 -11.25
CA LEU A 164 1.99 14.15 -11.36
C LEU A 164 1.50 14.46 -9.95
N CYS A 165 1.36 15.75 -9.67
CA CYS A 165 0.86 16.27 -8.40
C CYS A 165 -0.27 17.24 -8.71
N GLN A 166 -1.45 16.96 -8.22
CA GLN A 166 -2.62 17.81 -8.43
C GLN A 166 -3.40 18.04 -7.15
N PRO A 167 -4.05 19.20 -6.97
CA PRO A 167 -4.98 19.43 -5.88
C PRO A 167 -6.08 18.34 -5.92
N PHE A 168 -6.40 17.80 -4.77
CA PHE A 168 -7.42 16.76 -4.64
C PHE A 168 -8.66 17.28 -3.90
N ARG A 169 -8.48 17.69 -2.66
CA ARG A 169 -9.55 18.23 -1.80
C ARG A 169 -8.98 19.18 -0.77
N GLU A 170 -9.85 20.04 -0.26
CA GLU A 170 -9.57 20.85 0.92
C GLU A 170 -10.12 20.16 2.18
N ALA A 171 -9.28 20.05 3.20
CA ALA A 171 -9.70 19.65 4.52
C ALA A 171 -10.09 20.89 5.31
N GLU A 172 -11.39 21.10 5.51
CA GLU A 172 -11.90 22.14 6.41
C GLU A 172 -11.49 21.83 7.83
N MET A 173 -10.88 22.79 8.52
CA MET A 173 -10.42 22.64 9.89
C MET A 173 -11.36 23.34 10.84
N VAL A 174 -11.74 22.68 11.93
CA VAL A 174 -12.63 23.20 12.97
C VAL A 174 -11.97 23.13 14.34
N LEU A 175 -12.28 24.10 15.20
CA LEU A 175 -11.86 24.06 16.61
C LEU A 175 -12.89 23.28 17.41
N VAL A 176 -12.42 22.36 18.24
CA VAL A 176 -13.28 21.47 19.02
C VAL A 176 -12.79 21.33 20.46
N CYS A 177 -13.70 20.96 21.35
CA CYS A 177 -13.42 20.43 22.68
C CYS A 177 -14.15 19.10 22.89
N GLY A 178 -13.87 18.41 23.98
CA GLY A 178 -14.64 17.24 24.38
C GLY A 178 -16.08 17.61 24.76
N GLN A 179 -17.01 16.67 24.61
CA GLN A 179 -18.44 16.88 24.94
C GLN A 179 -18.65 17.34 26.39
N HIS A 180 -17.79 16.90 27.31
CA HIS A 180 -17.87 17.20 28.74
C HIS A 180 -16.87 18.28 29.19
N HIS A 181 -16.36 19.09 28.25
CA HIS A 181 -15.45 20.18 28.59
C HIS A 181 -16.11 21.15 29.54
N PRO A 182 -15.49 21.49 30.71
CA PRO A 182 -16.16 22.22 31.80
C PRO A 182 -16.60 23.63 31.42
N ARG A 183 -15.93 24.24 30.44
CA ARG A 183 -16.21 25.62 29.98
C ARG A 183 -16.71 25.67 28.54
N ALA A 184 -17.23 24.55 28.00
CA ALA A 184 -17.61 24.47 26.60
C ALA A 184 -18.58 25.58 26.15
N ASP A 185 -19.51 25.97 27.01
CA ASP A 185 -20.52 26.99 26.69
C ASP A 185 -20.00 28.44 26.82
N GLU A 186 -18.83 28.61 27.41
CA GLU A 186 -18.15 29.90 27.56
C GLU A 186 -17.17 30.20 26.42
N LEU A 187 -16.84 29.20 25.56
CA LEU A 187 -15.86 29.32 24.48
C LEU A 187 -16.45 30.00 23.23
N ASN A 188 -17.04 31.19 23.40
CA ASN A 188 -17.74 31.91 22.35
C ASN A 188 -17.00 33.14 21.83
N ASP A 189 -15.90 33.50 22.44
CA ASP A 189 -15.05 34.60 22.03
C ASP A 189 -13.56 34.29 22.04
N ARG A 190 -12.75 35.14 21.43
CA ARG A 190 -11.30 34.94 21.33
C ARG A 190 -10.62 34.90 22.70
N GLN A 191 -11.06 35.70 23.68
CA GLN A 191 -10.40 35.78 24.98
C GLN A 191 -10.63 34.50 25.78
N ALA A 192 -11.85 33.93 25.75
CA ALA A 192 -12.18 32.69 26.36
C ALA A 192 -11.35 31.54 25.74
N ILE A 193 -11.29 31.45 24.40
CA ILE A 193 -10.50 30.47 23.67
C ILE A 193 -9.01 30.56 24.02
N MET A 194 -8.46 31.76 24.17
CA MET A 194 -7.04 31.98 24.48
C MET A 194 -6.64 31.58 25.90
N ARG A 195 -7.59 31.42 26.81
CA ARG A 195 -7.32 30.93 28.19
C ARG A 195 -7.17 29.43 28.26
N GLU A 196 -7.61 28.71 27.21
CA GLU A 196 -7.55 27.26 27.19
C GLU A 196 -6.18 26.75 26.72
N SER A 197 -5.91 25.52 27.14
CA SER A 197 -4.75 24.76 26.66
C SER A 197 -5.10 23.96 25.41
N PHE A 198 -4.19 23.92 24.46
CA PHE A 198 -4.40 23.31 23.16
C PHE A 198 -3.66 21.98 22.98
N ALA A 199 -4.32 21.05 22.31
CA ALA A 199 -3.68 19.92 21.64
C ALA A 199 -3.36 20.30 20.18
N ALA A 200 -2.16 20.00 19.71
CA ALA A 200 -1.71 20.36 18.38
C ALA A 200 -1.11 19.19 17.62
N TYR A 201 -1.58 18.99 16.39
CA TYR A 201 -1.05 17.97 15.49
C TYR A 201 0.33 18.37 14.96
N LEU A 202 1.29 17.45 15.05
CA LEU A 202 2.66 17.60 14.55
C LEU A 202 2.81 16.97 13.18
N SER A 203 3.31 17.72 12.22
CA SER A 203 3.74 17.19 10.92
C SER A 203 4.82 18.09 10.31
N SER A 204 5.70 17.48 9.54
CA SER A 204 6.69 18.18 8.73
C SER A 204 6.11 18.74 7.43
N GLU A 205 4.88 18.36 7.06
CA GLU A 205 4.25 18.73 5.82
C GLU A 205 3.90 20.22 5.76
N VAL A 206 4.05 20.80 4.56
CA VAL A 206 3.90 22.23 4.30
C VAL A 206 2.52 22.73 4.68
N GLY A 207 1.45 21.96 4.38
CA GLY A 207 0.08 22.32 4.71
C GLY A 207 -0.12 22.55 6.21
N ILE A 208 0.40 21.64 7.05
CA ILE A 208 0.32 21.78 8.52
C ILE A 208 1.15 22.94 9.04
N LYS A 209 2.38 23.13 8.52
CA LYS A 209 3.22 24.26 8.90
C LYS A 209 2.54 25.59 8.58
N ASN A 210 1.97 25.72 7.38
CA ASN A 210 1.24 26.92 6.97
C ASN A 210 -0.01 27.15 7.83
N PHE A 211 -0.75 26.09 8.14
CA PHE A 211 -1.88 26.16 9.05
C PHE A 211 -1.47 26.70 10.43
N HIS A 212 -0.43 26.12 11.04
CA HIS A 212 0.06 26.60 12.34
C HIS A 212 0.58 28.02 12.30
N ALA A 213 1.26 28.43 11.22
CA ALA A 213 1.72 29.79 11.02
C ALA A 213 0.56 30.79 10.91
N HIS A 214 -0.52 30.41 10.21
CA HIS A 214 -1.73 31.22 10.12
C HIS A 214 -2.43 31.32 11.49
N MET A 215 -2.62 30.20 12.16
CA MET A 215 -3.26 30.19 13.48
C MET A 215 -2.43 30.92 14.54
N LYS A 216 -1.11 31.02 14.40
CA LYS A 216 -0.27 31.85 15.28
C LYS A 216 -0.57 33.34 15.12
N LYS A 217 -1.00 33.78 13.94
CA LYS A 217 -1.43 35.18 13.74
C LYS A 217 -2.79 35.48 14.37
N SER A 218 -3.73 34.54 14.24
CA SER A 218 -5.10 34.66 14.76
C SER A 218 -5.19 34.44 16.28
N LEU A 219 -4.42 33.49 16.79
CA LEU A 219 -4.36 33.07 18.20
C LEU A 219 -2.88 33.04 18.66
N PRO A 220 -2.21 34.19 18.86
CA PRO A 220 -0.74 34.26 19.01
C PRO A 220 -0.19 33.62 20.27
N GLU A 221 -0.89 33.72 21.38
CA GLU A 221 -0.43 33.32 22.72
C GLU A 221 -1.06 32.03 23.22
N ARG A 222 -1.65 31.24 22.31
CA ARG A 222 -2.26 29.97 22.69
C ARG A 222 -1.23 29.03 23.33
N MET A 223 -1.55 28.48 24.48
CA MET A 223 -0.72 27.52 25.19
C MET A 223 -0.90 26.14 24.58
N ILE A 224 0.16 25.55 24.02
CA ILE A 224 0.13 24.17 23.53
C ILE A 224 0.60 23.24 24.63
N ALA A 225 -0.32 22.53 25.26
CA ALA A 225 -0.03 21.59 26.35
C ALA A 225 0.24 20.16 25.87
N PHE A 226 -0.30 19.77 24.69
CA PHE A 226 -0.11 18.46 24.13
C PHE A 226 0.23 18.53 22.64
N ARG A 227 1.18 17.70 22.20
CA ARG A 227 1.56 17.57 20.79
C ARG A 227 1.69 16.11 20.41
N SER A 228 1.15 15.73 19.27
CA SER A 228 1.30 14.38 18.73
C SER A 228 1.28 14.41 17.20
N ASP A 229 1.96 13.46 16.60
CA ASP A 229 1.91 13.14 15.18
C ASP A 229 0.78 12.13 14.86
N SER A 230 0.04 11.70 15.85
CA SER A 230 -1.17 10.90 15.72
C SER A 230 -2.41 11.77 15.92
N LEU A 231 -3.20 11.90 14.87
CA LEU A 231 -4.46 12.65 14.93
C LEU A 231 -5.47 11.98 15.86
N ILE A 232 -5.45 10.66 15.93
CA ILE A 232 -6.29 9.88 16.87
C ILE A 232 -5.89 10.19 18.32
N ALA A 233 -4.59 10.29 18.62
CA ALA A 233 -4.12 10.68 19.94
C ALA A 233 -4.55 12.11 20.29
N ILE A 234 -4.50 13.06 19.33
CA ILE A 234 -5.00 14.43 19.52
C ILE A 234 -6.50 14.41 19.90
N VAL A 235 -7.31 13.72 19.11
CA VAL A 235 -8.77 13.64 19.37
C VAL A 235 -9.07 12.98 20.72
N ASN A 236 -8.38 11.90 21.06
CA ASN A 236 -8.56 11.23 22.35
C ASN A 236 -8.19 12.12 23.52
N MET A 237 -7.08 12.89 23.41
CA MET A 237 -6.70 13.83 24.47
C MET A 237 -7.72 14.96 24.62
N ILE A 238 -8.23 15.51 23.52
CA ILE A 238 -9.30 16.51 23.55
C ILE A 238 -10.56 15.95 24.22
N ASN A 239 -10.90 14.69 23.91
CA ASN A 239 -12.11 14.06 24.42
C ASN A 239 -12.07 13.71 25.93
N GLN A 240 -10.86 13.45 26.45
CA GLN A 240 -10.65 12.98 27.82
C GLN A 240 -10.16 14.06 28.80
N THR A 241 -9.85 15.26 28.30
CA THR A 241 -9.28 16.36 29.10
C THR A 241 -9.96 17.68 28.78
N ASP A 242 -9.49 18.75 29.44
CA ASP A 242 -9.92 20.13 29.18
C ASP A 242 -9.16 20.76 28.00
N LEU A 243 -8.47 19.97 27.17
CA LEU A 243 -7.78 20.48 26.00
C LEU A 243 -8.78 20.77 24.88
N ILE A 244 -8.48 21.84 24.15
CA ILE A 244 -9.15 22.14 22.88
C ILE A 244 -8.17 21.96 21.73
N GLY A 245 -8.66 21.81 20.50
CA GLY A 245 -7.75 21.64 19.38
C GLY A 245 -8.41 21.71 18.01
N PHE A 246 -7.58 21.91 16.99
CA PHE A 246 -8.03 21.90 15.62
C PHE A 246 -8.01 20.48 15.05
N VAL A 247 -9.14 20.09 14.48
CA VAL A 247 -9.29 18.80 13.79
C VAL A 247 -9.98 19.01 12.44
N PRO A 248 -9.82 18.11 11.48
CA PRO A 248 -10.64 18.09 10.28
C PRO A 248 -12.13 17.98 10.63
N LYS A 249 -12.96 18.76 9.98
CA LYS A 249 -14.42 18.75 10.16
C LYS A 249 -15.02 17.34 9.94
N ALA A 250 -14.43 16.58 9.05
CA ALA A 250 -14.84 15.20 8.81
C ALA A 250 -14.66 14.29 10.06
N LEU A 251 -13.64 14.54 10.90
CA LEU A 251 -13.48 13.86 12.18
C LEU A 251 -14.48 14.34 13.23
N PHE A 252 -14.78 15.62 13.25
CA PHE A 252 -15.83 16.15 14.13
C PHE A 252 -17.17 15.46 13.84
N ASN A 253 -17.50 15.25 12.58
CA ASN A 253 -18.75 14.59 12.18
C ASN A 253 -18.71 13.05 12.34
N HIS A 254 -17.59 12.48 12.77
CA HIS A 254 -17.44 11.03 12.86
C HIS A 254 -18.07 10.49 14.15
N PRO A 255 -18.96 9.48 14.09
CA PRO A 255 -19.76 9.02 15.24
C PRO A 255 -18.94 8.41 16.40
N LEU A 256 -17.67 8.06 16.15
CA LEU A 256 -16.77 7.52 17.18
C LEU A 256 -16.22 8.60 18.14
N PHE A 257 -16.35 9.90 17.79
CA PHE A 257 -15.76 10.97 18.56
C PHE A 257 -16.84 11.90 19.12
N ASN A 258 -16.93 11.97 20.46
CA ASN A 258 -17.87 12.85 21.14
C ASN A 258 -17.25 14.26 21.31
N LEU A 259 -17.23 15.01 20.24
CA LEU A 259 -16.66 16.34 20.21
C LEU A 259 -17.76 17.42 20.15
N LYS A 260 -17.45 18.59 20.68
CA LYS A 260 -18.29 19.80 20.60
C LYS A 260 -17.55 20.85 19.78
N LEU A 261 -18.25 21.46 18.83
CA LEU A 261 -17.72 22.54 18.01
C LEU A 261 -17.58 23.83 18.83
N ILE A 262 -16.43 24.47 18.72
CA ILE A 262 -16.19 25.81 19.27
C ILE A 262 -16.27 26.80 18.10
N PRO A 263 -17.21 27.78 18.16
CA PRO A 263 -17.35 28.77 17.12
C PRO A 263 -16.14 29.71 17.10
N LEU A 264 -15.57 29.90 15.93
CA LEU A 264 -14.48 30.86 15.72
C LEU A 264 -15.02 32.16 15.12
N PRO A 265 -14.55 33.35 15.59
CA PRO A 265 -14.92 34.64 14.99
C PRO A 265 -14.50 34.73 13.51
N VAL A 266 -13.41 34.07 13.15
CA VAL A 266 -12.92 33.95 11.77
C VAL A 266 -12.65 32.45 11.52
N PRO A 267 -13.19 31.87 10.46
CA PRO A 267 -12.95 30.45 10.15
C PRO A 267 -11.46 30.11 10.06
N ALA A 268 -11.11 28.94 10.52
CA ALA A 268 -9.76 28.41 10.34
C ALA A 268 -9.49 28.15 8.84
N PRO A 269 -8.25 28.33 8.36
CA PRO A 269 -7.93 28.03 6.97
C PRO A 269 -8.07 26.54 6.70
N SER A 270 -8.55 26.20 5.51
CA SER A 270 -8.52 24.81 5.01
C SER A 270 -7.10 24.38 4.71
N ILE A 271 -6.87 23.09 4.72
CA ILE A 271 -5.60 22.46 4.32
C ILE A 271 -5.82 21.73 3.00
N MET A 272 -5.04 22.11 1.97
CA MET A 272 -5.09 21.44 0.68
C MET A 272 -4.44 20.06 0.76
N ILE A 273 -5.13 19.06 0.27
CA ILE A 273 -4.66 17.70 0.08
C ILE A 273 -4.30 17.54 -1.39
N TYR A 274 -3.11 17.04 -1.66
CA TYR A 274 -2.61 16.79 -3.00
C TYR A 274 -2.61 15.29 -3.28
N MET A 275 -3.00 14.94 -4.50
CA MET A 275 -2.91 13.60 -5.05
C MET A 275 -1.65 13.50 -5.89
N ILE A 276 -0.77 12.55 -5.57
CA ILE A 276 0.54 12.40 -6.20
C ILE A 276 0.70 10.96 -6.67
N TYR A 277 1.07 10.78 -7.93
CA TYR A 277 1.27 9.48 -8.54
C TYR A 277 2.29 9.55 -9.67
N HIS A 278 2.85 8.41 -10.05
CA HIS A 278 3.80 8.35 -11.17
C HIS A 278 3.06 8.55 -12.49
N GLN A 279 3.60 9.38 -13.41
CA GLN A 279 2.96 9.74 -14.68
C GLN A 279 2.53 8.55 -15.53
N THR A 280 3.23 7.41 -15.46
CA THR A 280 2.86 6.20 -16.21
C THR A 280 1.59 5.52 -15.70
N GLN A 281 1.13 5.83 -14.48
CA GLN A 281 -0.08 5.25 -13.90
C GLN A 281 -1.35 5.71 -14.63
N ILE A 282 -1.36 6.92 -15.19
CA ILE A 282 -2.53 7.49 -15.88
C ILE A 282 -3.00 6.62 -17.06
N ASN A 283 -2.08 5.88 -17.67
CA ASN A 283 -2.37 4.99 -18.80
C ASN A 283 -2.89 3.60 -18.36
N THR A 284 -3.00 3.34 -17.06
CA THR A 284 -3.53 2.06 -16.58
C THR A 284 -5.05 2.14 -16.44
N PRO A 285 -5.82 1.18 -17.00
CA PRO A 285 -7.29 1.25 -16.99
C PRO A 285 -7.89 1.35 -15.59
N ILE A 286 -7.24 0.71 -14.61
CA ILE A 286 -7.67 0.74 -13.20
C ILE A 286 -7.49 2.15 -12.63
N PHE A 287 -6.36 2.77 -12.89
CA PHE A 287 -6.04 4.09 -12.34
C PHE A 287 -6.90 5.18 -12.99
N SER A 288 -7.08 5.16 -14.31
CA SER A 288 -7.96 6.11 -15.01
C SER A 288 -9.40 6.02 -14.52
N SER A 289 -9.96 4.81 -14.46
CA SER A 289 -11.32 4.60 -13.91
C SER A 289 -11.44 5.05 -12.45
N LEU A 290 -10.38 4.94 -11.66
CA LEU A 290 -10.34 5.37 -10.28
C LEU A 290 -10.31 6.89 -10.18
N ILE A 291 -9.43 7.54 -10.92
CA ILE A 291 -9.31 9.01 -10.98
C ILE A 291 -10.63 9.63 -11.42
N ASP A 292 -11.28 9.09 -12.45
CA ASP A 292 -12.58 9.56 -12.93
C ASP A 292 -13.65 9.51 -11.83
N LYS A 293 -13.67 8.44 -11.03
CA LYS A 293 -14.60 8.30 -9.90
C LYS A 293 -14.30 9.24 -8.73
N ILE A 294 -13.04 9.63 -8.56
CA ILE A 294 -12.58 10.45 -7.43
C ILE A 294 -12.73 11.95 -7.75
N ILE A 295 -12.44 12.35 -9.00
CA ILE A 295 -12.45 13.74 -9.42
C ILE A 295 -13.88 14.24 -9.70
N GLN A 296 -14.80 13.34 -10.08
CA GLN A 296 -16.20 13.74 -10.24
C GLN A 296 -16.81 14.07 -8.87
N PRO A 297 -17.34 15.30 -8.67
CA PRO A 297 -18.10 15.60 -7.47
C PRO A 297 -19.34 14.70 -7.45
N GLN A 298 -19.37 13.78 -6.51
CA GLN A 298 -20.59 12.96 -6.30
C GLN A 298 -21.73 13.90 -5.85
N PRO A 299 -22.95 13.71 -6.36
CA PRO A 299 -24.09 14.48 -5.88
C PRO A 299 -24.26 14.23 -4.38
N GLN A 300 -24.35 15.32 -3.62
CA GLN A 300 -24.66 15.26 -2.19
C GLN A 300 -25.93 14.40 -2.02
N ILE A 301 -25.81 13.26 -1.39
CA ILE A 301 -26.97 12.50 -0.93
C ILE A 301 -27.57 13.35 0.21
N ASN A 302 -28.54 14.14 -0.11
CA ASN A 302 -29.41 14.78 0.87
C ASN A 302 -30.13 13.64 1.64
N ASN A 303 -29.63 13.30 2.80
CA ASN A 303 -30.41 12.56 3.77
C ASN A 303 -31.43 13.53 4.36
N SER A 304 -32.66 13.46 3.82
CA SER A 304 -33.88 14.02 4.42
C SER A 304 -34.24 13.23 5.68
#